data_cb0ea32c5d1191d99b5908d5e28be15a
#
_entry.id   cb0ea32c5d1191d99b5908d5e28be15a
#
_cell.length_a   1.000
_cell.length_b   1.000
_cell.length_c   1.000
_cell.angle_alpha   90.00
_cell.angle_beta   90.00
_cell.angle_gamma   90.00
#
_symmetry.space_group_name_H-M   'P 1'
#
loop_
_entity.id
_entity.type
_entity.pdbx_description
1 polymer ?
#
loop_
_entity_poly.entity_id
_entity_poly.type
_entity_poly.pdbx_seq_one_letter_code
_entity_poly.pdbx_strand_id
1 'polypeptide(L)'
;LDNLKRLEGATDAEGSAIRVVTLPYPRPVVMDGTRLPASYANFYIANGVVIVPTFNDANDRIALNTLAELMPERQIVGIHAVDLVWGLGTLHCLTQQQPAARHGRGHPTR
;
A
#
# COMPACT_ATOMS: atom_id res chain seq x y z
N LEU A 1 -14.80 -6.68 10.17
CA LEU A 1 -15.56 -7.88 9.86
C LEU A 1 -16.63 -7.62 8.80
N ASP A 2 -17.42 -6.56 8.93
CA ASP A 2 -18.46 -6.23 7.95
C ASP A 2 -17.87 -5.89 6.58
N ASN A 3 -16.73 -5.19 6.56
CA ASN A 3 -16.05 -4.86 5.31
C ASN A 3 -15.55 -6.11 4.59
N LEU A 4 -15.02 -7.07 5.32
CA LEU A 4 -14.55 -8.33 4.74
C LEU A 4 -15.71 -9.10 4.11
N LYS A 5 -16.84 -9.18 4.78
CA LYS A 5 -18.03 -9.85 4.25
C LYS A 5 -18.56 -9.18 2.98
N ARG A 6 -18.54 -7.85 2.95
CA ARG A 6 -18.97 -7.09 1.76
C ARG A 6 -18.02 -7.33 0.59
N LEU A 7 -16.71 -7.42 0.85
CA LEU A 7 -15.72 -7.66 -0.18
C LEU A 7 -15.76 -9.07 -0.76
N GLU A 8 -16.17 -10.06 0.03
CA GLU A 8 -16.29 -11.44 -0.44
C GLU A 8 -17.28 -11.59 -1.62
N GLY A 9 -18.32 -10.76 -1.64
CA GLY A 9 -19.31 -10.76 -2.72
C GLY A 9 -19.04 -9.72 -3.79
N ALA A 10 -17.99 -8.92 -3.67
CA ALA A 10 -17.69 -7.84 -4.60
C ALA A 10 -17.05 -8.35 -5.89
N THR A 11 -17.29 -7.63 -6.97
CA THR A 11 -16.68 -7.91 -8.27
C THR A 11 -16.01 -6.63 -8.80
N ASP A 12 -15.05 -6.82 -9.70
CA ASP A 12 -14.42 -5.70 -10.39
C ASP A 12 -15.31 -5.18 -11.53
N ALA A 13 -14.81 -4.21 -12.29
CA ALA A 13 -15.54 -3.60 -13.40
C ALA A 13 -15.88 -4.58 -14.52
N GLU A 14 -15.18 -5.70 -14.59
CA GLU A 14 -15.38 -6.75 -15.60
C GLU A 14 -16.25 -7.90 -15.08
N GLY A 15 -16.75 -7.79 -13.85
CA GLY A 15 -17.58 -8.81 -13.23
C GLY A 15 -16.82 -9.96 -12.59
N SER A 16 -15.48 -9.90 -12.55
CA SER A 16 -14.65 -10.92 -11.92
C SER A 16 -14.62 -10.74 -10.41
N ALA A 17 -14.56 -11.84 -9.67
CA ALA A 17 -14.45 -11.80 -8.22
C ALA A 17 -13.14 -11.12 -7.79
N ILE A 18 -13.23 -10.25 -6.79
CA ILE A 18 -12.08 -9.58 -6.20
C ILE A 18 -11.42 -10.53 -5.20
N ARG A 19 -10.11 -10.74 -5.34
CA ARG A 19 -9.33 -11.45 -4.35
C ARG A 19 -9.00 -10.51 -3.20
N VAL A 20 -9.42 -10.88 -2.00
CA VAL A 20 -9.17 -10.10 -0.80
C VAL A 20 -8.01 -10.70 -0.03
N VAL A 21 -7.00 -9.90 0.27
CA VAL A 21 -5.86 -10.29 1.08
C VAL A 21 -5.73 -9.30 2.23
N THR A 22 -5.63 -9.82 3.44
CA THR A 22 -5.51 -8.97 4.62
C THR A 22 -4.05 -8.70 4.95
N LEU A 23 -3.77 -7.48 5.42
CA LEU A 23 -2.48 -7.11 5.99
C LEU A 23 -2.63 -6.98 7.52
N PRO A 24 -1.58 -7.31 8.28
CA PRO A 24 -1.61 -7.06 9.72
C PRO A 24 -1.59 -5.56 10.00
N TYR A 25 -1.90 -5.19 11.24
CA TYR A 25 -1.63 -3.84 11.73
C TYR A 25 -0.33 -3.84 12.52
N PRO A 26 0.44 -2.74 12.49
CA PRO A 26 1.52 -2.56 13.45
C PRO A 26 0.91 -2.28 14.83
N ARG A 27 1.74 -2.37 15.87
CA ARG A 27 1.33 -1.91 17.19
C ARG A 27 0.96 -0.43 17.10
N PRO A 28 0.05 0.06 17.96
CA PRO A 28 -0.31 1.47 17.94
C PRO A 28 0.91 2.38 18.04
N VAL A 29 1.02 3.34 17.13
CA VAL A 29 2.04 4.39 17.17
C VAL A 29 1.42 5.57 17.89
N VAL A 30 1.99 5.96 19.02
CA VAL A 30 1.47 7.02 19.87
C VAL A 30 2.52 8.09 20.06
N MET A 31 2.16 9.34 19.84
CA MET A 31 2.99 10.51 20.13
C MET A 31 2.17 11.54 20.92
N ASP A 32 2.75 12.04 21.98
CA ASP A 32 2.10 13.04 22.86
C ASP A 32 0.68 12.63 23.28
N GLY A 33 0.50 11.34 23.59
CA GLY A 33 -0.80 10.80 24.00
C GLY A 33 -1.78 10.58 22.86
N THR A 34 -1.41 10.88 21.62
CA THR A 34 -2.28 10.73 20.44
C THR A 34 -1.87 9.50 19.64
N ARG A 35 -2.84 8.62 19.37
CA ARG A 35 -2.62 7.48 18.48
C ARG A 35 -2.63 7.95 17.03
N LEU A 36 -1.58 7.58 16.30
CA LEU A 36 -1.42 7.96 14.91
C LEU A 36 -1.90 6.85 13.97
N PRO A 37 -2.33 7.21 12.75
CA PRO A 37 -2.90 6.23 11.80
C PRO A 37 -1.81 5.44 11.06
N ALA A 38 -1.09 4.60 11.77
CA ALA A 38 -0.06 3.75 11.19
C ALA A 38 -0.71 2.56 10.48
N SER A 39 -0.39 2.38 9.21
CA SER A 39 -0.92 1.27 8.41
C SER A 39 0.03 0.89 7.30
N TYR A 40 0.24 -0.41 7.09
CA TYR A 40 0.99 -0.91 5.95
C TYR A 40 0.26 -0.69 4.62
N ALA A 41 -1.02 -0.45 4.64
CA ALA A 41 -1.80 -0.16 3.43
C ALA A 41 -1.44 1.19 2.80
N ASN A 42 -0.67 2.02 3.48
CA ASN A 42 -0.19 3.30 2.96
C ASN A 42 1.12 3.12 2.17
N PHE A 43 1.19 2.07 1.38
CA PHE A 43 2.33 1.81 0.50
C PHE A 43 2.14 2.50 -0.86
N TYR A 44 3.26 2.69 -1.57
CA TYR A 44 3.25 3.32 -2.89
C TYR A 44 3.79 2.35 -3.93
N ILE A 45 3.05 2.17 -5.01
CA ILE A 45 3.45 1.31 -6.13
C ILE A 45 4.05 2.20 -7.22
N ALA A 46 5.31 1.94 -7.54
CA ALA A 46 6.00 2.58 -8.65
C ALA A 46 6.46 1.52 -9.66
N ASN A 47 7.09 1.95 -10.74
CA ASN A 47 7.60 1.02 -11.74
C ASN A 47 8.70 0.13 -11.13
N GLY A 48 8.48 -1.16 -11.12
CA GLY A 48 9.43 -2.14 -10.62
C GLY A 48 9.64 -2.17 -9.10
N VAL A 49 8.97 -1.31 -8.34
CA VAL A 49 9.17 -1.23 -6.89
C VAL A 49 7.86 -0.92 -6.16
N VAL A 50 7.73 -1.47 -4.96
CA VAL A 50 6.68 -1.07 -4.01
C VAL A 50 7.38 -0.58 -2.74
N ILE A 51 7.08 0.64 -2.35
CA ILE A 51 7.65 1.26 -1.16
C ILE A 51 6.63 1.16 -0.03
N VAL A 52 7.02 0.50 1.05
CA VAL A 52 6.11 0.14 2.15
C VAL A 52 6.57 0.83 3.44
N PRO A 53 5.66 1.52 4.14
CA PRO A 53 6.02 2.09 5.44
C PRO A 53 6.26 0.98 6.45
N THR A 54 7.29 1.12 7.26
CA THR A 54 7.57 0.23 8.39
C THR A 54 7.58 1.02 9.68
N PHE A 55 7.31 0.35 10.78
CA PHE A 55 7.06 1.01 12.07
C PHE A 55 7.88 0.42 13.20
N ASN A 56 9.02 -0.23 12.86
CA ASN A 56 9.87 -0.93 13.82
C ASN A 56 9.06 -1.95 14.62
N ASP A 57 8.30 -2.76 13.93
CA ASP A 57 7.33 -3.70 14.48
C ASP A 57 7.59 -5.10 13.92
N ALA A 58 7.30 -6.12 14.73
CA ALA A 58 7.44 -7.51 14.28
C ALA A 58 6.56 -7.81 13.05
N ASN A 59 5.45 -7.12 12.92
CA ASN A 59 4.54 -7.28 11.78
C ASN A 59 5.06 -6.65 10.48
N ASP A 60 6.11 -5.82 10.54
CA ASP A 60 6.74 -5.26 9.34
C ASP A 60 7.13 -6.36 8.36
N ARG A 61 7.78 -7.41 8.85
CA ARG A 61 8.21 -8.53 8.00
C ARG A 61 7.03 -9.25 7.37
N ILE A 62 5.96 -9.45 8.13
CA ILE A 62 4.76 -10.12 7.62
C ILE A 62 4.13 -9.32 6.50
N ALA A 63 4.00 -8.01 6.69
CA ALA A 63 3.46 -7.12 5.67
C ALA A 63 4.31 -7.10 4.40
N LEU A 64 5.63 -6.99 4.55
CA LEU A 64 6.56 -6.99 3.42
C LEU A 64 6.50 -8.31 2.64
N ASN A 65 6.48 -9.44 3.34
CA ASN A 65 6.41 -10.75 2.71
C ASN A 65 5.08 -10.95 1.98
N THR A 66 3.98 -10.51 2.57
CA THR A 66 2.66 -10.61 1.95
C THR A 66 2.62 -9.82 0.64
N LEU A 67 3.13 -8.59 0.64
CA LEU A 67 3.17 -7.76 -0.55
C LEU A 67 4.12 -8.34 -1.62
N ALA A 68 5.23 -8.93 -1.20
CA ALA A 68 6.16 -9.59 -2.12
C ALA A 68 5.51 -10.78 -2.84
N GLU A 69 4.69 -11.55 -2.14
CA GLU A 69 3.94 -12.65 -2.75
C GLU A 69 2.88 -12.18 -3.73
N LEU A 70 2.24 -11.04 -3.43
CA LEU A 70 1.20 -10.47 -4.28
C LEU A 70 1.76 -9.79 -5.52
N MET A 71 2.95 -9.26 -5.45
CA MET A 71 3.59 -8.49 -6.53
C MET A 71 5.01 -9.02 -6.80
N PRO A 72 5.13 -10.27 -7.30
CA PRO A 72 6.45 -10.90 -7.45
C PRO A 72 7.34 -10.24 -8.50
N GLU A 73 6.77 -9.48 -9.42
CA GLU A 73 7.52 -8.76 -10.44
C GLU A 73 8.07 -7.42 -9.96
N ARG A 74 7.79 -7.03 -8.73
CA ARG A 74 8.27 -5.78 -8.14
C ARG A 74 9.15 -6.04 -6.94
N GLN A 75 10.13 -5.18 -6.75
CA GLN A 75 10.95 -5.18 -5.55
C GLN A 75 10.19 -4.51 -4.41
N ILE A 76 10.12 -5.15 -3.26
CA ILE A 76 9.46 -4.59 -2.07
C ILE A 76 10.52 -3.94 -1.19
N VAL A 77 10.37 -2.66 -0.92
CA VAL A 77 11.30 -1.87 -0.11
C VAL A 77 10.59 -1.29 1.10
N GLY A 78 11.06 -1.63 2.28
CA GLY A 78 10.55 -1.05 3.52
C GLY A 78 11.27 0.25 3.86
N ILE A 79 10.51 1.27 4.24
CA ILE A 79 11.04 2.55 4.69
C ILE A 79 10.46 2.87 6.06
N HIS A 80 11.33 3.15 7.04
CA HIS A 80 10.90 3.52 8.38
C HIS A 80 10.09 4.81 8.35
N ALA A 81 8.87 4.77 8.89
CA ALA A 81 7.89 5.82 8.69
C ALA A 81 7.24 6.33 9.98
N VAL A 82 7.81 6.02 11.14
CA VAL A 82 7.23 6.46 12.43
C VAL A 82 7.09 7.97 12.49
N ASP A 83 8.12 8.70 12.07
CA ASP A 83 8.09 10.17 12.09
C ASP A 83 7.13 10.75 11.03
N LEU A 84 7.01 10.09 9.90
CA LEU A 84 6.11 10.54 8.83
C LEU A 84 4.64 10.41 9.21
N VAL A 85 4.28 9.42 9.98
CA VAL A 85 2.89 9.16 10.32
C VAL A 85 2.30 10.25 11.22
N TRP A 86 3.15 11.07 11.84
CA TRP A 86 2.71 12.26 12.57
C TRP A 86 1.87 13.20 11.70
N GLY A 87 2.13 13.26 10.39
CA GLY A 87 1.35 14.02 9.43
C GLY A 87 0.03 13.35 8.99
N LEU A 88 -0.44 12.32 9.72
CA LEU A 88 -1.68 11.59 9.47
C LEU A 88 -1.64 10.69 8.23
N GLY A 89 -0.45 10.39 7.74
CA GLY A 89 -0.25 9.47 6.63
C GLY A 89 1.24 9.16 6.47
N THR A 90 1.58 8.34 5.51
CA THR A 90 2.97 8.00 5.24
C THR A 90 3.29 8.13 3.75
N LEU A 91 3.78 7.07 3.13
CA LEU A 91 4.38 7.16 1.80
C LEU A 91 3.36 7.47 0.72
N HIS A 92 2.23 6.78 0.69
CA HIS A 92 1.23 7.02 -0.35
C HIS A 92 0.64 8.43 -0.24
N CYS A 93 0.36 8.89 0.96
CA CYS A 93 -0.24 10.21 1.19
C CYS A 93 0.69 11.36 0.79
N LEU A 94 2.01 11.12 0.79
CA LEU A 94 3.01 12.12 0.42
C LEU A 94 3.38 12.07 -1.07
N THR A 95 2.82 11.14 -1.82
CA THR A 95 3.18 10.93 -3.22
C THR A 95 2.02 11.28 -4.15
N GLN A 96 2.36 11.57 -5.38
CA GLN A 96 1.41 11.80 -6.45
C GLN A 96 1.82 10.95 -7.64
N GLN A 97 0.91 10.15 -8.14
CA GLN A 97 1.17 9.32 -9.30
C GLN A 97 1.21 10.16 -10.55
N GLN A 98 2.20 9.85 -11.39
CA GLN A 98 2.30 10.43 -12.72
C GLN A 98 2.34 9.28 -13.72
N PRO A 99 1.19 8.88 -14.26
CA PRO A 99 1.15 7.78 -15.21
C PRO A 99 1.99 8.07 -16.44
N ALA A 100 2.69 7.06 -16.95
CA ALA A 100 3.44 7.19 -18.18
C ALA A 100 2.49 7.46 -19.34
N ALA A 101 2.94 8.29 -20.30
CA ALA A 101 2.16 8.54 -21.50
C ALA A 101 2.01 7.24 -22.29
N ARG A 102 0.79 6.98 -22.76
CA ARG A 102 0.58 5.85 -23.65
C ARG A 102 1.20 6.15 -25.00
N HIS A 103 2.08 5.28 -25.42
CA HIS A 103 2.51 5.26 -26.83
C HIS A 103 1.48 4.44 -27.60
N GLY A 104 0.34 5.04 -27.90
CA GLY A 104 -0.70 4.42 -28.68
C GLY A 104 -0.44 4.56 -30.18
N ARG A 105 -1.04 3.67 -30.97
CA ARG A 105 -1.04 3.80 -32.42
C ARG A 105 -1.67 5.13 -32.82
N GLY A 106 -0.97 5.91 -33.66
CA GLY A 106 -1.49 7.16 -34.16
C GLY A 106 -1.35 8.35 -33.23
N HIS A 107 -0.75 8.16 -32.07
CA HIS A 107 -0.45 9.28 -31.18
C HIS A 107 0.96 9.76 -31.41
N PRO A 108 1.15 11.04 -31.73
CA PRO A 108 2.48 11.58 -31.79
C PRO A 108 3.15 11.53 -30.44
N THR A 109 4.40 11.16 -30.44
CA THR A 109 5.22 11.21 -29.22
C THR A 109 5.44 12.67 -28.87
N ARG A 110 5.24 13.02 -27.67
CA ARG A 110 5.47 14.38 -27.21
C ARG A 110 6.82 14.52 -26.58
#